data_9f468a00d895362e7fd5b63a8447b475
#
_entry.id   9f468a00d895362e7fd5b63a8447b475
#
_cell.length_a   1.000
_cell.length_b   1.000
_cell.length_c   1.000
_cell.angle_alpha   90.00
_cell.angle_beta   90.00
_cell.angle_gamma   90.00
#
_symmetry.space_group_name_H-M   'P 1'
#
loop_
_entity.id
_entity.type
_entity.pdbx_description
1 polymer ?
#
loop_
_entity_poly.entity_id
_entity_poly.type
_entity_poly.pdbx_seq_one_letter_code
_entity_poly.pdbx_strand_id
1 'polypeptide(L)'
;LRQSKQGATYDFTPLDSIISSWMDKGYYPGGAICVVKNDSVLFEKAYGSFTGDTKVYVASAGKWVAAAVIGAVVDRTDLSWDDPVEKWLPQFRGDAKGGILLRQLLSHTSGVRPYLPAPRVDNYNHLDSAVTEILPLDTVFTPGTRFEYGGLAMQIAGRMAEVAMGKEFEPLFQELIAAPLGMAHSHFAPVNTDGGHAPMLGGGLCTTCLLYTSDAADD
;
A
#
# COMPACT_ATOMS: atom_id res chain seq x y z
N LEU A 1 -26.44 5.01 12.57
CA LEU A 1 -26.05 3.75 13.21
C LEU A 1 -26.78 2.61 12.50
N ARG A 2 -26.12 1.89 11.58
CA ARG A 2 -26.65 0.65 11.01
C ARG A 2 -26.27 -0.50 11.94
N GLN A 3 -27.28 -1.17 12.53
CA GLN A 3 -27.10 -2.39 13.29
C GLN A 3 -27.35 -3.59 12.38
N SER A 4 -26.45 -4.58 12.41
CA SER A 4 -26.56 -5.81 11.64
C SER A 4 -27.66 -6.74 12.20
N LYS A 5 -28.33 -7.49 11.32
CA LYS A 5 -29.43 -8.41 11.60
C LYS A 5 -29.01 -9.82 12.02
N GLN A 6 -27.95 -10.04 12.77
CA GLN A 6 -27.65 -11.39 13.27
C GLN A 6 -27.12 -11.38 14.70
N GLY A 7 -27.93 -11.73 15.65
CA GLY A 7 -27.70 -12.55 16.84
C GLY A 7 -26.78 -12.06 17.95
N ALA A 8 -25.83 -11.18 17.70
CA ALA A 8 -24.96 -10.58 18.71
C ALA A 8 -25.08 -9.06 18.67
N THR A 9 -25.56 -8.47 19.75
CA THR A 9 -25.59 -7.01 19.90
C THR A 9 -24.20 -6.55 20.33
N TYR A 10 -23.49 -5.80 19.47
CA TYR A 10 -22.23 -5.18 19.81
C TYR A 10 -22.49 -3.78 20.35
N ASP A 11 -21.88 -3.45 21.50
CA ASP A 11 -21.92 -2.11 22.07
C ASP A 11 -20.65 -1.33 21.64
N PHE A 12 -20.83 -0.37 20.74
CA PHE A 12 -19.77 0.52 20.28
C PHE A 12 -19.70 1.86 21.06
N THR A 13 -20.53 2.03 22.10
CA THR A 13 -20.52 3.25 22.92
C THR A 13 -19.14 3.55 23.54
N PRO A 14 -18.38 2.58 24.08
CA PRO A 14 -17.03 2.86 24.59
C PRO A 14 -16.06 3.36 23.51
N LEU A 15 -16.12 2.78 22.31
CA LEU A 15 -15.31 3.18 21.17
C LEU A 15 -15.67 4.60 20.73
N ASP A 16 -16.95 4.89 20.56
CA ASP A 16 -17.48 6.21 20.20
C ASP A 16 -17.06 7.28 21.21
N SER A 17 -17.20 6.98 22.50
CA SER A 17 -16.86 7.90 23.60
C SER A 17 -15.38 8.24 23.65
N ILE A 18 -14.48 7.25 23.44
CA ILE A 18 -13.05 7.51 23.48
C ILE A 18 -12.59 8.35 22.28
N ILE A 19 -13.10 8.07 21.09
CA ILE A 19 -12.77 8.84 19.88
C ILE A 19 -13.29 10.28 20.03
N SER A 20 -14.53 10.46 20.49
CA SER A 20 -15.09 11.79 20.74
C SER A 20 -14.24 12.57 21.76
N SER A 21 -13.80 11.91 22.84
CA SER A 21 -12.90 12.52 23.81
C SER A 21 -11.56 12.96 23.20
N TRP A 22 -11.01 12.23 22.24
CA TRP A 22 -9.77 12.62 21.55
C TRP A 22 -9.98 13.83 20.62
N MET A 23 -11.15 13.92 19.95
CA MET A 23 -11.52 15.11 19.19
C MET A 23 -11.66 16.34 20.08
N ASP A 24 -12.38 16.22 21.22
CA ASP A 24 -12.57 17.31 22.17
C ASP A 24 -11.25 17.83 22.77
N LYS A 25 -10.26 16.94 22.91
CA LYS A 25 -8.91 17.30 23.35
C LYS A 25 -8.03 17.88 22.23
N GLY A 26 -8.53 17.92 21.00
CA GLY A 26 -7.79 18.43 19.86
C GLY A 26 -6.61 17.56 19.43
N TYR A 27 -6.60 16.26 19.74
CA TYR A 27 -5.52 15.36 19.32
C TYR A 27 -5.52 15.12 17.82
N TYR A 28 -6.70 15.14 17.18
CA TYR A 28 -6.87 14.95 15.75
C TYR A 28 -7.94 15.93 15.23
N PRO A 29 -7.82 16.43 13.99
CA PRO A 29 -8.83 17.30 13.39
C PRO A 29 -10.10 16.55 12.98
N GLY A 30 -9.98 15.23 12.79
CA GLY A 30 -11.07 14.35 12.37
C GLY A 30 -10.58 12.92 12.23
N GLY A 31 -11.51 12.01 12.00
CA GLY A 31 -11.26 10.60 11.76
C GLY A 31 -12.50 9.91 11.25
N ALA A 32 -12.32 8.72 10.70
CA ALA A 32 -13.43 7.86 10.34
C ALA A 32 -13.10 6.42 10.74
N ILE A 33 -14.12 5.68 11.15
CA ILE A 33 -13.99 4.28 11.54
C ILE A 33 -15.08 3.44 10.87
N CYS A 34 -14.69 2.28 10.39
CA CYS A 34 -15.58 1.26 9.90
C CYS A 34 -15.20 -0.09 10.54
N VAL A 35 -16.13 -0.76 11.15
CA VAL A 35 -15.96 -2.10 11.73
C VAL A 35 -16.80 -3.08 10.96
N VAL A 36 -16.14 -4.06 10.34
CA VAL A 36 -16.77 -5.09 9.51
C VAL A 36 -16.57 -6.47 10.15
N LYS A 37 -17.58 -7.31 10.09
CA LYS A 37 -17.50 -8.72 10.47
C LYS A 37 -18.45 -9.56 9.61
N ASN A 38 -17.94 -10.64 9.04
CA ASN A 38 -18.72 -11.55 8.19
C ASN A 38 -19.50 -10.76 7.11
N ASP A 39 -18.79 -9.96 6.34
CA ASP A 39 -19.29 -9.12 5.24
C ASP A 39 -20.40 -8.12 5.62
N SER A 40 -20.56 -7.87 6.90
CA SER A 40 -21.55 -6.92 7.42
C SER A 40 -20.85 -5.76 8.14
N VAL A 41 -21.22 -4.55 7.79
CA VAL A 41 -20.79 -3.34 8.53
C VAL A 41 -21.51 -3.32 9.86
N LEU A 42 -20.76 -3.45 10.95
CA LEU A 42 -21.30 -3.41 12.33
C LEU A 42 -21.34 -2.00 12.89
N PHE A 43 -20.38 -1.18 12.55
CA PHE A 43 -20.26 0.20 13.00
C PHE A 43 -19.56 1.04 11.95
N GLU A 44 -20.09 2.21 11.68
CA GLU A 44 -19.49 3.20 10.77
C GLU A 44 -19.79 4.59 11.31
N LYS A 45 -18.75 5.40 11.48
CA LYS A 45 -18.89 6.78 11.93
C LYS A 45 -17.69 7.63 11.53
N ALA A 46 -17.97 8.85 11.10
CA ALA A 46 -16.99 9.91 10.91
C ALA A 46 -17.07 10.93 12.05
N TYR A 47 -15.93 11.54 12.37
CA TYR A 47 -15.75 12.47 13.49
C TYR A 47 -15.02 13.73 13.03
N GLY A 48 -15.26 14.85 13.73
CA GLY A 48 -14.59 16.11 13.47
C GLY A 48 -14.83 16.61 12.04
N SER A 49 -13.76 16.97 11.36
CA SER A 49 -13.81 17.47 9.98
C SER A 49 -13.95 16.38 8.91
N PHE A 50 -13.95 15.10 9.29
CA PHE A 50 -14.02 13.99 8.33
C PHE A 50 -15.47 13.63 7.97
N THR A 51 -15.63 13.11 6.76
CA THR A 51 -16.81 12.41 6.27
C THR A 51 -16.42 10.98 5.87
N GLY A 52 -17.38 10.13 5.50
CA GLY A 52 -17.08 8.81 4.95
C GLY A 52 -16.23 8.86 3.67
N ASP A 53 -16.38 9.94 2.88
CA ASP A 53 -15.67 10.15 1.61
C ASP A 53 -14.36 10.93 1.74
N THR A 54 -13.95 11.26 2.96
CA THR A 54 -12.69 11.97 3.17
C THR A 54 -11.52 11.07 2.76
N LYS A 55 -10.77 11.52 1.76
CA LYS A 55 -9.60 10.82 1.24
C LYS A 55 -8.38 11.13 2.10
N VAL A 56 -7.65 10.09 2.49
CA VAL A 56 -6.42 10.21 3.26
C VAL A 56 -5.36 9.25 2.75
N TYR A 57 -4.09 9.64 2.91
CA TYR A 57 -2.99 8.71 2.74
C TYR A 57 -2.92 7.78 3.94
N VAL A 58 -3.01 6.47 3.66
CA VAL A 58 -3.03 5.45 4.72
C VAL A 58 -1.64 4.99 5.13
N ALA A 59 -0.62 5.67 4.64
CA ALA A 59 0.77 5.36 4.92
C ALA A 59 1.06 3.86 4.73
N SER A 60 1.79 3.26 5.65
CA SER A 60 2.19 1.85 5.56
C SER A 60 1.03 0.84 5.53
N ALA A 61 -0.18 1.25 5.87
CA ALA A 61 -1.35 0.40 5.69
C ALA A 61 -1.63 0.09 4.21
N GLY A 62 -1.10 0.88 3.26
CA GLY A 62 -1.18 0.61 1.82
C GLY A 62 -0.28 -0.53 1.31
N LYS A 63 0.69 -1.00 2.10
CA LYS A 63 1.65 -2.03 1.64
C LYS A 63 1.00 -3.34 1.24
N TRP A 64 -0.01 -3.79 1.98
CA TRP A 64 -0.70 -5.03 1.65
C TRP A 64 -1.49 -4.92 0.34
N VAL A 65 -2.05 -3.75 0.04
CA VAL A 65 -2.73 -3.48 -1.24
C VAL A 65 -1.70 -3.50 -2.38
N ALA A 66 -0.53 -2.87 -2.19
CA ALA A 66 0.55 -2.94 -3.18
C ALA A 66 1.02 -4.39 -3.42
N ALA A 67 1.13 -5.19 -2.35
CA ALA A 67 1.46 -6.61 -2.46
C ALA A 67 0.36 -7.40 -3.19
N ALA A 68 -0.92 -7.07 -2.99
CA ALA A 68 -2.03 -7.70 -3.70
C ALA A 68 -1.98 -7.41 -5.21
N VAL A 69 -1.64 -6.17 -5.62
CA VAL A 69 -1.42 -5.84 -7.05
C VAL A 69 -0.31 -6.72 -7.63
N ILE A 70 0.83 -6.82 -6.94
CA ILE A 70 1.98 -7.62 -7.39
C ILE A 70 1.60 -9.11 -7.45
N GLY A 71 0.85 -9.63 -6.47
CA GLY A 71 0.32 -11.00 -6.49
C GLY A 71 -0.59 -11.25 -7.69
N ALA A 72 -1.48 -10.30 -8.00
CA ALA A 72 -2.33 -10.39 -9.18
C ALA A 72 -1.55 -10.35 -10.51
N VAL A 73 -0.39 -9.69 -10.55
CA VAL A 73 0.54 -9.73 -11.69
C VAL A 73 1.22 -11.10 -11.78
N VAL A 74 1.70 -11.65 -10.67
CA VAL A 74 2.27 -13.02 -10.63
C VAL A 74 1.29 -14.06 -11.17
N ASP A 75 0.01 -13.95 -10.80
CA ASP A 75 -1.03 -14.88 -11.28
C ASP A 75 -1.33 -14.78 -12.79
N ARG A 76 -0.91 -13.71 -13.47
CA ARG A 76 -1.27 -13.39 -14.86
C ARG A 76 -0.10 -13.37 -15.83
N THR A 77 1.13 -13.47 -15.32
CA THR A 77 2.36 -13.32 -16.11
C THR A 77 3.37 -14.42 -15.78
N ASP A 78 4.53 -14.39 -16.43
CA ASP A 78 5.66 -15.26 -16.12
C ASP A 78 6.49 -14.77 -14.91
N LEU A 79 6.05 -13.71 -14.23
CA LEU A 79 6.67 -13.25 -12.98
C LEU A 79 6.41 -14.26 -11.87
N SER A 80 7.46 -14.68 -11.18
CA SER A 80 7.39 -15.64 -10.07
C SER A 80 7.90 -15.04 -8.76
N TRP A 81 7.37 -15.52 -7.64
CA TRP A 81 7.85 -15.19 -6.29
C TRP A 81 9.34 -15.51 -6.10
N ASP A 82 9.85 -16.49 -6.83
CA ASP A 82 11.23 -16.94 -6.81
C ASP A 82 12.11 -16.30 -7.88
N ASP A 83 11.60 -15.35 -8.64
CA ASP A 83 12.38 -14.65 -9.63
C ASP A 83 13.35 -13.66 -8.99
N PRO A 84 14.64 -13.70 -9.40
CA PRO A 84 15.61 -12.70 -9.00
C PRO A 84 15.35 -11.37 -9.69
N VAL A 85 15.69 -10.27 -9.02
CA VAL A 85 15.53 -8.90 -9.52
C VAL A 85 16.14 -8.73 -10.91
N GLU A 86 17.36 -9.24 -11.13
CA GLU A 86 18.07 -9.08 -12.42
C GLU A 86 17.42 -9.75 -13.61
N LYS A 87 16.50 -10.70 -13.40
CA LYS A 87 15.73 -11.33 -14.46
C LYS A 87 14.79 -10.31 -15.12
N TRP A 88 14.20 -9.44 -14.36
CA TRP A 88 13.22 -8.45 -14.79
C TRP A 88 13.80 -7.05 -14.93
N LEU A 89 14.82 -6.71 -14.13
CA LEU A 89 15.50 -5.42 -14.08
C LEU A 89 17.00 -5.61 -14.40
N PRO A 90 17.37 -5.67 -15.71
CA PRO A 90 18.73 -6.00 -16.14
C PRO A 90 19.81 -5.06 -15.61
N GLN A 91 19.47 -3.83 -15.21
CA GLN A 91 20.41 -2.87 -14.61
C GLN A 91 20.99 -3.35 -13.27
N PHE A 92 20.38 -4.36 -12.63
CA PHE A 92 20.90 -4.98 -11.41
C PHE A 92 21.85 -6.15 -11.64
N ARG A 93 22.16 -6.49 -12.89
CA ARG A 93 23.11 -7.58 -13.20
C ARG A 93 24.50 -7.24 -12.69
N GLY A 94 25.05 -8.17 -11.89
CA GLY A 94 26.36 -7.96 -11.25
C GLY A 94 26.33 -7.08 -10.00
N ASP A 95 25.16 -6.55 -9.62
CA ASP A 95 24.94 -5.88 -8.35
C ASP A 95 24.51 -6.88 -7.29
N ALA A 96 24.83 -6.61 -6.01
CA ALA A 96 24.44 -7.46 -4.88
C ALA A 96 22.93 -7.66 -4.76
N LYS A 97 22.14 -6.72 -5.28
CA LYS A 97 20.66 -6.78 -5.28
C LYS A 97 20.10 -7.60 -6.43
N GLY A 98 20.90 -7.94 -7.46
CA GLY A 98 20.43 -8.67 -8.63
C GLY A 98 19.85 -10.04 -8.31
N GLY A 99 20.45 -10.76 -7.38
CA GLY A 99 20.01 -12.08 -6.93
C GLY A 99 18.88 -12.10 -5.87
N ILE A 100 18.40 -10.94 -5.43
CA ILE A 100 17.29 -10.84 -4.45
C ILE A 100 16.01 -11.33 -5.12
N LEU A 101 15.25 -12.18 -4.41
CA LEU A 101 14.01 -12.74 -4.92
C LEU A 101 12.81 -11.82 -4.65
N LEU A 102 11.80 -11.82 -5.52
CA LEU A 102 10.59 -11.03 -5.37
C LEU A 102 9.95 -11.21 -3.98
N ARG A 103 9.84 -12.45 -3.50
CA ARG A 103 9.30 -12.73 -2.15
C ARG A 103 10.12 -12.08 -1.03
N GLN A 104 11.45 -11.95 -1.18
CA GLN A 104 12.30 -11.32 -0.19
C GLN A 104 12.12 -9.79 -0.13
N LEU A 105 11.80 -9.17 -1.26
CA LEU A 105 11.46 -7.74 -1.32
C LEU A 105 10.20 -7.45 -0.52
N LEU A 106 9.14 -8.26 -0.66
CA LEU A 106 7.85 -8.06 -0.01
C LEU A 106 7.80 -8.54 1.44
N SER A 107 8.63 -9.52 1.81
CA SER A 107 8.73 -10.00 3.20
C SER A 107 9.70 -9.19 4.07
N HIS A 108 10.27 -8.11 3.55
CA HIS A 108 11.28 -7.29 4.24
C HIS A 108 12.54 -8.07 4.67
N THR A 109 12.91 -9.09 3.87
CA THR A 109 14.12 -9.91 4.12
C THR A 109 15.16 -9.73 3.01
N SER A 110 15.02 -8.74 2.16
CA SER A 110 15.85 -8.52 0.99
C SER A 110 17.26 -8.00 1.28
N GLY A 111 17.48 -7.37 2.42
CA GLY A 111 18.72 -6.64 2.70
C GLY A 111 18.83 -5.29 1.97
N VAL A 112 17.85 -4.92 1.15
CA VAL A 112 17.77 -3.56 0.59
C VAL A 112 17.64 -2.56 1.73
N ARG A 113 18.37 -1.46 1.66
CA ARG A 113 18.28 -0.37 2.65
C ARG A 113 16.82 0.06 2.84
N PRO A 114 16.36 0.26 4.08
CA PRO A 114 14.93 0.55 4.36
C PRO A 114 14.42 1.84 3.71
N TYR A 115 15.24 2.91 3.76
CA TYR A 115 14.92 4.25 3.27
C TYR A 115 16.14 4.89 2.62
N LEU A 116 15.93 5.92 1.82
CA LEU A 116 17.03 6.74 1.29
C LEU A 116 17.80 7.39 2.45
N PRO A 117 19.14 7.52 2.34
CA PRO A 117 19.92 8.22 3.35
C PRO A 117 19.58 9.72 3.35
N ALA A 118 19.42 10.30 4.54
CA ALA A 118 19.17 11.72 4.69
C ALA A 118 20.29 12.57 4.01
N PRO A 119 19.97 13.73 3.44
CA PRO A 119 18.66 14.41 3.42
C PRO A 119 17.74 13.99 2.27
N ARG A 120 18.07 12.92 1.53
CA ARG A 120 17.27 12.45 0.40
C ARG A 120 15.94 11.90 0.90
N VAL A 121 14.88 12.18 0.15
CA VAL A 121 13.51 11.68 0.40
C VAL A 121 13.03 10.93 -0.82
N ASP A 122 12.12 9.99 -0.62
CA ASP A 122 11.45 9.27 -1.70
C ASP A 122 10.59 10.28 -2.48
N ASN A 123 11.10 10.73 -3.62
CA ASN A 123 10.45 11.73 -4.46
C ASN A 123 10.68 11.40 -5.93
N TYR A 124 9.87 10.50 -6.46
CA TYR A 124 9.99 10.02 -7.83
C TYR A 124 8.68 10.23 -8.59
N ASN A 125 8.77 10.36 -9.91
CA ASN A 125 7.59 10.39 -10.79
C ASN A 125 7.23 9.00 -11.33
N HIS A 126 8.20 8.07 -11.38
CA HIS A 126 8.05 6.73 -11.91
C HIS A 126 8.87 5.74 -11.09
N LEU A 127 8.43 4.47 -11.01
CA LEU A 127 9.19 3.42 -10.32
C LEU A 127 10.56 3.15 -10.96
N ASP A 128 10.71 3.42 -12.25
CA ASP A 128 12.02 3.37 -12.92
C ASP A 128 13.02 4.37 -12.32
N SER A 129 12.58 5.58 -12.03
CA SER A 129 13.40 6.58 -11.32
C SER A 129 13.73 6.11 -9.91
N ALA A 130 12.77 5.52 -9.20
CA ALA A 130 12.99 4.97 -7.86
C ALA A 130 14.09 3.89 -7.86
N VAL A 131 14.04 2.94 -8.78
CA VAL A 131 15.06 1.88 -8.84
C VAL A 131 16.43 2.43 -9.27
N THR A 132 16.49 3.49 -10.09
CA THR A 132 17.73 4.19 -10.41
C THR A 132 18.38 4.82 -9.17
N GLU A 133 17.59 5.40 -8.29
CA GLU A 133 18.04 5.95 -7.01
C GLU A 133 18.46 4.87 -5.99
N ILE A 134 17.86 3.68 -6.06
CA ILE A 134 18.16 2.56 -5.16
C ILE A 134 19.41 1.79 -5.63
N LEU A 135 19.66 1.73 -6.92
CA LEU A 135 20.76 0.94 -7.50
C LEU A 135 22.13 1.22 -6.87
N PRO A 136 22.57 2.48 -6.64
CA PRO A 136 23.87 2.77 -6.05
C PRO A 136 23.96 2.52 -4.53
N LEU A 137 22.86 2.16 -3.86
CA LEU A 137 22.86 1.93 -2.43
C LEU A 137 23.35 0.51 -2.11
N ASP A 138 24.17 0.38 -1.06
CA ASP A 138 24.59 -0.93 -0.57
C ASP A 138 23.42 -1.68 0.10
N THR A 139 23.49 -3.00 0.06
CA THR A 139 22.67 -3.85 0.93
C THR A 139 23.15 -3.77 2.37
N VAL A 140 22.24 -3.85 3.34
CA VAL A 140 22.56 -3.74 4.77
C VAL A 140 22.78 -5.07 5.45
N PHE A 141 22.38 -6.18 4.80
CA PHE A 141 22.65 -7.56 5.19
C PHE A 141 22.43 -8.52 4.02
N THR A 142 22.88 -9.76 4.18
CA THR A 142 22.69 -10.81 3.17
C THR A 142 21.20 -11.15 3.02
N PRO A 143 20.64 -11.14 1.78
CA PRO A 143 19.24 -11.47 1.54
C PRO A 143 18.79 -12.79 2.18
N GLY A 144 17.63 -12.77 2.81
CA GLY A 144 17.03 -13.94 3.49
C GLY A 144 17.53 -14.22 4.90
N THR A 145 18.50 -13.48 5.43
CA THR A 145 19.10 -13.77 6.74
C THR A 145 18.48 -13.00 7.90
N ARG A 146 17.81 -11.89 7.61
CA ARG A 146 17.26 -10.98 8.63
C ARG A 146 16.03 -10.24 8.09
N PHE A 147 15.14 -9.86 8.99
CA PHE A 147 14.03 -8.94 8.71
C PHE A 147 14.47 -7.49 8.98
N GLU A 148 14.18 -6.60 8.04
CA GLU A 148 14.32 -5.16 8.23
C GLU A 148 13.23 -4.40 7.45
N TYR A 149 12.32 -3.80 8.18
CA TYR A 149 11.17 -3.10 7.62
C TYR A 149 11.57 -1.82 6.90
N GLY A 150 11.02 -1.61 5.68
CA GLY A 150 11.30 -0.41 4.89
C GLY A 150 10.38 -0.27 3.67
N GLY A 151 10.62 0.78 2.89
CA GLY A 151 9.85 1.11 1.68
C GLY A 151 10.58 0.79 0.36
N LEU A 152 11.92 0.92 0.32
CA LEU A 152 12.65 0.87 -0.95
C LEU A 152 12.57 -0.48 -1.66
N ALA A 153 12.56 -1.58 -0.92
CA ALA A 153 12.41 -2.92 -1.50
C ALA A 153 11.08 -3.07 -2.26
N MET A 154 10.02 -2.43 -1.79
CA MET A 154 8.72 -2.47 -2.46
C MET A 154 8.72 -1.72 -3.79
N GLN A 155 9.51 -0.65 -3.93
CA GLN A 155 9.68 0.06 -5.20
C GLN A 155 10.31 -0.84 -6.26
N ILE A 156 11.31 -1.65 -5.89
CA ILE A 156 11.91 -2.65 -6.79
C ILE A 156 10.86 -3.70 -7.18
N ALA A 157 10.11 -4.24 -6.21
CA ALA A 157 9.08 -5.24 -6.49
C ALA A 157 7.97 -4.69 -7.41
N GLY A 158 7.53 -3.46 -7.19
CA GLY A 158 6.57 -2.79 -8.06
C GLY A 158 7.10 -2.61 -9.48
N ARG A 159 8.38 -2.21 -9.62
CA ARG A 159 8.98 -2.09 -10.96
C ARG A 159 9.09 -3.42 -11.69
N MET A 160 9.38 -4.52 -10.98
CA MET A 160 9.32 -5.86 -11.57
C MET A 160 7.91 -6.17 -12.12
N ALA A 161 6.86 -5.84 -11.37
CA ALA A 161 5.48 -6.02 -11.80
C ALA A 161 5.12 -5.14 -13.01
N GLU A 162 5.57 -3.87 -13.04
CA GLU A 162 5.38 -2.99 -14.20
C GLU A 162 6.01 -3.57 -15.47
N VAL A 163 7.24 -4.08 -15.36
CA VAL A 163 7.94 -4.69 -16.51
C VAL A 163 7.23 -5.95 -16.97
N ALA A 164 6.77 -6.80 -16.05
CA ALA A 164 6.07 -8.04 -16.37
C ALA A 164 4.74 -7.80 -17.10
N MET A 165 4.00 -6.75 -16.75
CA MET A 165 2.71 -6.40 -17.37
C MET A 165 2.82 -5.39 -18.50
N GLY A 166 3.96 -4.71 -18.65
CA GLY A 166 4.13 -3.62 -19.61
C GLY A 166 3.27 -2.39 -19.32
N LYS A 167 2.92 -2.15 -18.06
CA LYS A 167 2.07 -1.04 -17.58
C LYS A 167 2.64 -0.42 -16.33
N GLU A 168 2.37 0.87 -16.12
CA GLU A 168 2.69 1.55 -14.86
C GLU A 168 1.83 1.04 -13.69
N PHE A 169 2.30 1.24 -12.46
CA PHE A 169 1.70 0.63 -11.26
C PHE A 169 0.29 1.14 -10.96
N GLU A 170 0.03 2.45 -11.13
CA GLU A 170 -1.31 3.00 -10.89
C GLU A 170 -2.37 2.39 -11.82
N PRO A 171 -2.18 2.32 -13.16
CA PRO A 171 -3.05 1.56 -14.03
C PRO A 171 -3.23 0.09 -13.64
N LEU A 172 -2.17 -0.59 -13.17
CA LEU A 172 -2.27 -1.96 -12.66
C LEU A 172 -3.16 -2.05 -11.43
N PHE A 173 -2.97 -1.15 -10.46
CA PHE A 173 -3.81 -1.07 -9.29
C PHE A 173 -5.28 -0.85 -9.66
N GLN A 174 -5.56 0.10 -10.55
CA GLN A 174 -6.93 0.37 -10.98
C GLN A 174 -7.57 -0.85 -11.65
N GLU A 175 -6.87 -1.51 -12.58
CA GLU A 175 -7.40 -2.63 -13.33
C GLU A 175 -7.56 -3.91 -12.49
N LEU A 176 -6.56 -4.23 -11.66
CA LEU A 176 -6.46 -5.53 -11.00
C LEU A 176 -7.13 -5.57 -9.62
N ILE A 177 -7.24 -4.43 -8.96
CA ILE A 177 -7.71 -4.34 -7.57
C ILE A 177 -8.85 -3.33 -7.43
N ALA A 178 -8.64 -2.07 -7.81
CA ALA A 178 -9.57 -1.01 -7.48
C ALA A 178 -10.92 -1.16 -8.18
N ALA A 179 -10.93 -1.37 -9.49
CA ALA A 179 -12.17 -1.54 -10.23
C ALA A 179 -12.94 -2.82 -9.84
N PRO A 180 -12.29 -4.00 -9.73
CA PRO A 180 -13.00 -5.22 -9.29
C PRO A 180 -13.59 -5.14 -7.87
N LEU A 181 -12.99 -4.32 -7.00
CA LEU A 181 -13.44 -4.17 -5.60
C LEU A 181 -14.24 -2.89 -5.34
N GLY A 182 -14.64 -2.15 -6.39
CA GLY A 182 -15.42 -0.92 -6.24
C GLY A 182 -14.68 0.22 -5.52
N MET A 183 -13.32 0.22 -5.51
CA MET A 183 -12.50 1.19 -4.78
C MET A 183 -12.37 2.53 -5.54
N ALA A 184 -13.49 3.12 -5.97
CA ALA A 184 -13.55 4.28 -6.88
C ALA A 184 -12.79 5.54 -6.39
N HIS A 185 -12.51 5.63 -5.10
CA HIS A 185 -11.85 6.79 -4.49
C HIS A 185 -10.40 6.52 -4.07
N SER A 186 -9.85 5.38 -4.49
CA SER A 186 -8.51 4.92 -4.11
C SER A 186 -7.52 5.06 -5.26
N HIS A 187 -6.29 5.46 -4.94
CA HIS A 187 -5.23 5.60 -5.93
C HIS A 187 -3.84 5.56 -5.27
N PHE A 188 -2.86 5.07 -6.03
CA PHE A 188 -1.44 5.26 -5.77
C PHE A 188 -0.95 6.43 -6.64
N ALA A 189 -1.30 7.64 -6.30
CA ALA A 189 -0.89 8.83 -7.04
C ALA A 189 0.23 9.59 -6.33
N PRO A 190 0.88 10.52 -7.05
CA PRO A 190 1.83 11.44 -6.42
C PRO A 190 1.21 12.17 -5.24
N VAL A 191 1.94 12.27 -4.14
CA VAL A 191 1.50 12.92 -2.90
C VAL A 191 1.41 14.44 -3.07
N ASN A 192 2.14 15.02 -4.03
CA ASN A 192 2.20 16.45 -4.28
C ASN A 192 1.84 16.80 -5.72
N THR A 193 1.09 17.89 -5.89
CA THR A 193 0.76 18.47 -7.20
C THR A 193 1.93 19.16 -7.89
N ASP A 194 3.05 19.35 -7.21
CA ASP A 194 4.26 20.02 -7.68
C ASP A 194 5.32 19.05 -8.25
N GLY A 195 4.91 17.87 -8.61
CA GLY A 195 5.67 17.01 -9.52
C GLY A 195 6.47 15.91 -8.87
N GLY A 196 6.07 15.42 -7.71
CA GLY A 196 6.95 14.39 -7.31
C GLY A 196 6.57 13.37 -6.27
N HIS A 197 5.76 12.41 -6.52
CA HIS A 197 6.03 11.08 -5.95
C HIS A 197 5.44 10.06 -6.91
N ALA A 198 6.28 9.20 -7.47
CA ALA A 198 5.87 7.92 -8.02
C ALA A 198 4.95 7.22 -7.03
N PRO A 199 4.12 6.27 -7.45
CA PRO A 199 3.36 5.47 -6.54
C PRO A 199 4.30 4.94 -5.47
N MET A 200 4.32 5.59 -4.33
CA MET A 200 5.16 5.18 -3.20
C MET A 200 4.51 3.95 -2.59
N LEU A 201 4.90 2.77 -3.06
CA LEU A 201 4.24 1.51 -2.71
C LEU A 201 4.30 1.22 -1.21
N GLY A 202 5.29 1.78 -0.55
CA GLY A 202 5.45 1.70 0.90
C GLY A 202 4.49 2.55 1.72
N GLY A 203 3.71 3.47 1.11
CA GLY A 203 2.87 4.37 1.90
C GLY A 203 2.01 5.36 1.13
N GLY A 204 2.04 5.35 -0.20
CA GLY A 204 1.37 6.33 -1.06
C GLY A 204 -0.07 5.97 -1.46
N LEU A 205 -0.67 4.93 -0.89
CA LEU A 205 -2.08 4.67 -1.12
C LEU A 205 -2.93 5.76 -0.46
N CYS A 206 -3.72 6.46 -1.27
CA CYS A 206 -4.77 7.37 -0.84
C CYS A 206 -6.12 6.67 -0.99
N THR A 207 -6.95 6.73 0.02
CA THR A 207 -8.24 6.03 0.04
C THR A 207 -9.22 6.66 1.02
N THR A 208 -10.48 6.20 1.01
CA THR A 208 -11.52 6.59 1.96
C THR A 208 -11.78 5.50 3.00
N CYS A 209 -12.46 5.83 4.10
CA CYS A 209 -12.85 4.86 5.12
C CYS A 209 -13.86 3.84 4.59
N LEU A 210 -14.67 4.22 3.61
CA LEU A 210 -15.81 3.43 3.09
C LEU A 210 -15.41 2.42 2.01
N LEU A 211 -14.16 2.00 1.94
CA LEU A 211 -13.68 1.00 0.98
C LEU A 211 -14.46 -0.34 0.99
N TYR A 212 -15.19 -0.62 2.06
CA TYR A 212 -15.91 -1.88 2.26
C TYR A 212 -17.43 -1.77 2.12
N THR A 213 -17.97 -0.60 1.78
CA THR A 213 -19.41 -0.40 1.90
C THR A 213 -20.16 -0.22 0.59
N SER A 214 -19.46 -0.11 -0.54
CA SER A 214 -20.17 0.31 -1.74
C SER A 214 -20.79 -0.80 -2.57
N ASP A 215 -20.34 -2.06 -2.57
CA ASP A 215 -20.93 -3.02 -3.53
C ASP A 215 -20.94 -4.52 -3.15
N ALA A 216 -20.64 -4.89 -1.93
CA ALA A 216 -20.81 -6.29 -1.51
C ALA A 216 -22.24 -6.62 -1.05
N ALA A 217 -23.20 -5.73 -1.26
CA ALA A 217 -24.57 -5.88 -0.72
C ALA A 217 -25.66 -6.08 -1.77
N ASP A 218 -25.33 -6.12 -3.07
CA ASP A 218 -26.33 -6.18 -4.15
C ASP A 218 -26.21 -7.41 -5.08
N ASP A 219 -25.54 -8.53 -4.65
CA ASP A 219 -25.62 -9.82 -5.33
C ASP A 219 -26.07 -10.94 -4.37
#